data_56e4a1a47ab7a75f1679115f1627ae28
#
_entry.id   56e4a1a47ab7a75f1679115f1627ae28
#
_cell.length_a   1.000
_cell.length_b   1.000
_cell.length_c   1.000
_cell.angle_alpha   90.00
_cell.angle_beta   90.00
_cell.angle_gamma   90.00
#
_symmetry.space_group_name_H-M   'P 1'
#
loop_
_entity.id
_entity.type
_entity.pdbx_description
1 polymer ?
#
loop_
_entity_poly.entity_id
_entity_poly.type
_entity_poly.pdbx_seq_one_letter_code
_entity_poly.pdbx_strand_id
1 'polypeptide(L)'
;AVYGAPQTIPVDEGHPLRPLNLYGVTKLAGEKLMEAYHATHGMETVSLRFGNVYGLGLYTRWETVIPKFIKQGLGGKPLTIYGDGESSRDFV
;
A
#
# COMPACT_ATOMS: atom_id res chain seq x y z
N ALA A 1 -0.40 3.63 -3.39
CA ALA A 1 -1.78 3.99 -3.75
C ALA A 1 -1.92 5.50 -4.00
N VAL A 2 -1.49 6.37 -3.06
CA VAL A 2 -1.69 7.82 -3.14
C VAL A 2 -0.86 8.51 -4.23
N TYR A 3 0.30 7.98 -4.54
CA TYR A 3 1.20 8.53 -5.57
C TYR A 3 0.73 8.28 -7.02
N GLY A 4 -0.07 7.23 -7.24
CA GLY A 4 -0.42 6.77 -8.59
C GLY A 4 0.75 6.06 -9.27
N ALA A 5 0.92 6.32 -10.58
CA ALA A 5 2.08 5.83 -11.34
C ALA A 5 3.34 6.59 -10.92
N PRO A 6 4.43 5.90 -10.54
CA PRO A 6 5.67 6.56 -10.15
C PRO A 6 6.32 7.26 -11.34
N GLN A 7 6.80 8.47 -11.13
CA GLN A 7 7.60 9.23 -12.11
C GLN A 7 9.08 8.98 -11.90
N THR A 8 9.48 8.71 -10.65
CA THR A 8 10.85 8.39 -10.24
C THR A 8 10.84 7.24 -9.25
N ILE A 9 11.88 6.43 -9.24
CA ILE A 9 12.08 5.33 -8.29
C ILE A 9 13.50 5.48 -7.71
N PRO A 10 13.65 5.48 -6.37
CA PRO A 10 12.58 5.39 -5.36
C PRO A 10 11.67 6.61 -5.32
N VAL A 11 10.43 6.42 -4.86
CA VAL A 11 9.45 7.49 -4.66
C VAL A 11 9.68 8.12 -3.30
N ASP A 12 9.87 9.43 -3.26
CA ASP A 12 9.97 10.21 -2.01
C ASP A 12 8.61 10.83 -1.59
N GLU A 13 8.58 11.45 -0.42
CA GLU A 13 7.37 12.07 0.11
C GLU A 13 6.91 13.30 -0.70
N GLY A 14 7.82 13.96 -1.42
CA GLY A 14 7.53 15.12 -2.28
C GLY A 14 6.94 14.76 -3.63
N HIS A 15 6.92 13.46 -3.99
CA HIS A 15 6.35 13.01 -5.26
C HIS A 15 4.88 13.42 -5.40
N PRO A 16 4.41 13.83 -6.60
CA PRO A 16 3.02 14.20 -6.84
C PRO A 16 2.01 13.13 -6.41
N LEU A 17 0.94 13.56 -5.75
CA LEU A 17 -0.13 12.69 -5.27
C LEU A 17 -1.23 12.63 -6.35
N ARG A 18 -1.23 11.57 -7.15
CA ARG A 18 -2.13 11.36 -8.29
C ARG A 18 -2.73 9.94 -8.26
N PRO A 19 -3.60 9.62 -7.29
CA PRO A 19 -4.18 8.29 -7.17
C PRO A 19 -4.96 7.91 -8.42
N LEU A 20 -4.79 6.65 -8.88
CA LEU A 20 -5.40 6.12 -10.10
C LEU A 20 -6.68 5.33 -9.84
N ASN A 21 -7.07 5.13 -8.59
CA ASN A 21 -8.27 4.38 -8.23
C ASN A 21 -8.95 4.98 -6.98
N LEU A 22 -10.20 4.57 -6.77
CA LEU A 22 -11.02 5.07 -5.66
C LEU A 22 -10.39 4.83 -4.29
N TYR A 23 -9.73 3.70 -4.09
CA TYR A 23 -9.03 3.40 -2.84
C TYR A 23 -7.92 4.43 -2.57
N GLY A 24 -7.06 4.71 -3.56
CA GLY A 24 -6.02 5.72 -3.44
C GLY A 24 -6.59 7.11 -3.16
N VAL A 25 -7.71 7.46 -3.80
CA VAL A 25 -8.41 8.73 -3.55
C VAL A 25 -8.90 8.82 -2.10
N THR A 26 -9.52 7.78 -1.55
CA THR A 26 -9.96 7.80 -0.15
C THR A 26 -8.80 7.91 0.84
N LYS A 27 -7.66 7.28 0.54
CA LYS A 27 -6.46 7.38 1.38
C LYS A 27 -5.86 8.79 1.34
N LEU A 28 -5.79 9.40 0.17
CA LEU A 28 -5.34 10.78 0.03
C LEU A 28 -6.30 11.76 0.73
N ALA A 29 -7.61 11.55 0.60
CA ALA A 29 -8.60 12.37 1.31
C ALA A 29 -8.43 12.27 2.84
N GLY A 30 -8.17 11.08 3.38
CA GLY A 30 -7.86 10.91 4.79
C GLY A 30 -6.62 11.68 5.24
N GLU A 31 -5.55 11.66 4.44
CA GLU A 31 -4.33 12.45 4.71
C GLU A 31 -4.63 13.95 4.74
N LYS A 32 -5.37 14.45 3.74
CA LYS A 32 -5.76 15.88 3.68
C LYS A 32 -6.71 16.29 4.81
N LEU A 33 -7.55 15.36 5.26
CA LEU A 33 -8.40 15.59 6.43
C LEU A 33 -7.54 15.78 7.70
N MET A 34 -6.51 14.96 7.90
CA MET A 34 -5.60 15.11 9.05
C MET A 34 -4.83 16.44 8.99
N GLU A 35 -4.35 16.84 7.82
CA GLU A 35 -3.73 18.17 7.63
C GLU A 35 -4.70 19.32 8.02
N ALA A 36 -5.97 19.22 7.59
CA ALA A 36 -7.00 20.20 7.91
C ALA A 36 -7.30 20.26 9.43
N TYR A 37 -7.37 19.11 10.10
CA TYR A 37 -7.54 19.05 11.56
C TYR A 37 -6.36 19.68 12.29
N HIS A 38 -5.15 19.46 11.83
CA HIS A 38 -3.97 20.14 12.37
C HIS A 38 -4.08 21.65 12.20
N ALA A 39 -4.38 22.14 11.00
CA ALA A 39 -4.46 23.57 10.70
C ALA A 39 -5.59 24.27 11.47
N THR A 40 -6.74 23.61 11.66
CA THR A 40 -7.93 24.21 12.26
C THR A 40 -7.95 24.10 13.78
N HIS A 41 -7.47 22.98 14.31
CA HIS A 41 -7.61 22.64 15.73
C HIS A 41 -6.27 22.47 16.46
N GLY A 42 -5.13 22.62 15.79
CA GLY A 42 -3.81 22.40 16.36
C GLY A 42 -3.52 20.94 16.75
N MET A 43 -4.32 19.99 16.24
CA MET A 43 -4.13 18.57 16.52
C MET A 43 -2.82 18.09 15.90
N GLU A 44 -1.94 17.48 16.69
CA GLU A 44 -0.74 16.83 16.15
C GLU A 44 -1.11 15.56 15.40
N THR A 45 -0.78 15.51 14.11
CA THR A 45 -1.12 14.37 13.24
C THR A 45 0.10 13.92 12.44
N VAL A 46 0.20 12.61 12.22
CA VAL A 46 1.22 12.01 11.36
C VAL A 46 0.54 11.03 10.40
N SER A 47 0.75 11.22 9.10
CA SER A 47 0.24 10.31 8.07
C SER A 47 1.35 9.40 7.57
N LEU A 48 1.23 8.10 7.81
CA LEU A 48 2.19 7.11 7.35
C LEU A 48 1.75 6.51 6.01
N ARG A 49 2.62 6.56 5.01
CA ARG A 49 2.39 6.00 3.67
C ARG A 49 3.14 4.68 3.51
N PHE A 50 2.55 3.61 4.00
CA PHE A 50 3.14 2.28 3.90
C PHE A 50 3.15 1.76 2.46
N GLY A 51 4.17 0.96 2.14
CA GLY A 51 4.19 0.05 1.00
C GLY A 51 3.18 -1.10 1.18
N ASN A 52 3.50 -2.29 0.68
CA ASN A 52 2.66 -3.47 0.89
C ASN A 52 3.01 -4.12 2.24
N VAL A 53 2.19 -3.84 3.26
CA VAL A 53 2.38 -4.41 4.59
C VAL A 53 2.10 -5.92 4.55
N TYR A 54 3.00 -6.72 5.12
CA TYR A 54 2.83 -8.16 5.29
C TYR A 54 3.18 -8.59 6.72
N GLY A 55 2.74 -9.78 7.11
CA GLY A 55 3.03 -10.33 8.42
C GLY A 55 1.87 -11.15 8.97
N LEU A 56 2.12 -11.79 10.13
CA LEU A 56 1.08 -12.51 10.88
C LEU A 56 0.17 -11.52 11.58
N GLY A 57 -1.14 -11.79 11.53
CA GLY A 57 -2.14 -10.98 12.21
C GLY A 57 -3.52 -11.62 12.22
N LEU A 58 -4.42 -11.12 13.06
CA LEU A 58 -5.79 -11.63 13.18
C LEU A 58 -6.58 -11.51 11.86
N TYR A 59 -6.23 -10.56 11.00
CA TYR A 59 -6.92 -10.25 9.76
C TYR A 59 -6.00 -10.40 8.54
N THR A 60 -5.19 -11.48 8.51
CA THR A 60 -4.33 -11.76 7.37
C THR A 60 -5.14 -11.91 6.08
N ARG A 61 -4.84 -11.10 5.09
CA ARG A 61 -5.46 -11.18 3.76
C ARG A 61 -4.78 -12.25 2.91
N TRP A 62 -5.34 -13.45 2.92
CA TRP A 62 -4.80 -14.65 2.27
C TRP A 62 -4.74 -14.56 0.73
N GLU A 63 -5.39 -13.59 0.14
CA GLU A 63 -5.39 -13.32 -1.30
C GLU A 63 -4.17 -12.51 -1.77
N THR A 64 -3.45 -11.87 -0.83
CA THR A 64 -2.24 -11.12 -1.17
C THR A 64 -1.06 -12.06 -1.40
N VAL A 65 -0.07 -11.61 -2.19
CA VAL A 65 0.96 -12.48 -2.77
C VAL A 65 1.75 -13.29 -1.73
N ILE A 66 2.25 -12.66 -0.66
CA ILE A 66 3.09 -13.36 0.34
C ILE A 66 2.30 -14.42 1.10
N PRO A 67 1.16 -14.13 1.77
CA PRO A 67 0.36 -15.15 2.43
C PRO A 67 -0.13 -16.24 1.48
N LYS A 68 -0.51 -15.88 0.25
CA LYS A 68 -0.95 -16.83 -0.76
C LYS A 68 0.16 -17.82 -1.12
N PHE A 69 1.38 -17.34 -1.38
CA PHE A 69 2.52 -18.18 -1.71
C PHE A 69 2.89 -19.09 -0.55
N ILE A 70 2.91 -18.59 0.68
CA ILE A 70 3.14 -19.41 1.87
C ILE A 70 2.10 -20.52 1.97
N LYS A 71 0.81 -20.19 1.82
CA LYS A 71 -0.27 -21.18 1.86
C LYS A 71 -0.15 -22.24 0.77
N GLN A 72 0.19 -21.82 -0.45
CA GLN A 72 0.39 -22.74 -1.57
C GLN A 72 1.61 -23.65 -1.33
N GLY A 73 2.74 -23.09 -0.91
CA GLY A 73 3.97 -23.84 -0.64
C GLY A 73 3.79 -24.86 0.49
N LEU A 74 3.20 -24.46 1.61
CA LEU A 74 2.88 -25.38 2.72
C LEU A 74 1.89 -26.48 2.32
N GLY A 75 0.99 -26.19 1.39
CA GLY A 75 0.05 -27.17 0.83
C GLY A 75 0.62 -28.04 -0.30
N GLY A 76 1.91 -27.92 -0.63
CA GLY A 76 2.53 -28.63 -1.74
C GLY A 76 1.95 -28.27 -3.12
N LYS A 77 1.34 -27.10 -3.26
CA LYS A 77 0.74 -26.62 -4.51
C LYS A 77 1.70 -25.71 -5.28
N PRO A 78 1.63 -25.69 -6.61
CA PRO A 78 2.39 -24.74 -7.41
C PRO A 78 2.07 -23.29 -7.01
N LEU A 79 3.09 -22.42 -7.02
CA LEU A 79 2.89 -20.99 -6.83
C LEU A 79 2.26 -20.36 -8.07
N THR A 80 1.14 -19.68 -7.91
CA THR A 80 0.42 -19.04 -9.01
C THR A 80 0.92 -17.61 -9.19
N ILE A 81 1.60 -17.36 -10.30
CA ILE A 81 2.04 -16.02 -10.71
C ILE A 81 1.05 -15.50 -11.76
N TYR A 82 0.57 -14.27 -11.58
CA TYR A 82 -0.28 -13.59 -12.53
C TYR A 82 0.55 -12.59 -13.36
N GLY A 83 0.31 -12.55 -14.66
CA GLY A 83 1.09 -11.75 -15.60
C GLY A 83 2.43 -12.41 -15.96
N ASP A 84 3.42 -11.60 -16.25
CA ASP A 84 4.77 -12.01 -16.68
C ASP A 84 5.74 -12.33 -15.53
N GLY A 85 5.34 -12.07 -14.29
CA GLY A 85 6.16 -12.28 -13.10
C GLY A 85 7.14 -11.14 -12.79
N GLU A 86 7.23 -10.12 -13.64
CA GLU A 86 8.17 -8.98 -13.47
C GLU A 86 7.63 -7.88 -12.56
N SER A 87 6.41 -8.04 -12.04
CA SER A 87 5.79 -7.07 -11.13
C SER A 87 6.56 -6.97 -9.81
N SER A 88 7.08 -5.78 -9.51
CA SER A 88 7.74 -5.49 -8.23
C SER A 88 6.85 -4.70 -7.29
N ARG A 89 7.04 -4.87 -5.99
CA ARG A 89 6.34 -4.13 -4.93
C ARG A 89 7.30 -3.89 -3.77
N ASP A 90 7.09 -2.78 -3.09
CA ASP A 90 7.75 -2.49 -1.83
C ASP A 90 6.96 -3.18 -0.70
N PHE A 91 7.62 -4.08 0.03
CA PHE A 91 7.04 -4.84 1.13
C PHE A 91 7.64 -4.40 2.47
N VAL A 92 6.78 -4.17 3.46
CA VAL A 92 7.11 -3.69 4.81
C VAL A 92 6.54 -4.62 5.87
#